data_0a174b224e0a5979bb83f7790f58662b
#
_entry.id   0a174b224e0a5979bb83f7790f58662b
#
_cell.length_a   1.000
_cell.length_b   1.000
_cell.length_c   1.000
_cell.angle_alpha   90.00
_cell.angle_beta   90.00
_cell.angle_gamma   90.00
#
_symmetry.space_group_name_H-M   'P 1'
#
loop_
_entity.id
_entity.type
_entity.pdbx_description
1 polymer ?
#
loop_
_entity_poly.entity_id
_entity_poly.type
_entity_poly.pdbx_seq_one_letter_code
_entity_poly.pdbx_strand_id
1 'polypeptide(L)'
;MYKFLSVCLIAGVVTMPFASSANDLSRDTSDPLFLQGLEEVLTKTSVAYWDNTLRAGQSFSYGMNSRLSIGANVHYQHHFNGDEDGFSAVDFGVIYRMAKPGDTESNLISDLLLGFKVGGSSHVRTPYYADSTYYAGLRFGRQWAGLTLAATIKSNWVFDDLRGISFIDFTPEAYFRIAPDWRFGAGFTVRKATSKDRFTNHDYDQEWLHTKLVREYGRTQYIGHIDYEFESDDIQFGAQINILF
;
A
#
# COMPACT_ATOMS: atom_id res chain seq x y z
N MET A 1 19.19 20.05 11.81
CA MET A 1 20.20 19.14 11.23
C MET A 1 20.17 17.72 11.82
N TYR A 2 19.81 17.53 13.10
CA TYR A 2 19.74 16.18 13.71
C TYR A 2 18.49 15.35 13.37
N LYS A 3 17.39 15.96 12.96
CA LYS A 3 16.15 15.27 12.59
C LYS A 3 16.25 14.50 11.25
N PHE A 4 17.11 14.93 10.34
CA PHE A 4 17.34 14.27 9.06
C PHE A 4 18.10 12.93 9.19
N LEU A 5 18.96 12.81 10.20
CA LEU A 5 19.73 11.58 10.44
C LEU A 5 18.84 10.42 10.92
N SER A 6 17.74 10.70 11.62
CA SER A 6 16.84 9.66 12.14
C SER A 6 16.05 8.96 11.04
N VAL A 7 15.69 9.67 9.98
CA VAL A 7 14.96 9.08 8.83
C VAL A 7 15.87 8.16 8.00
N CYS A 8 17.15 8.53 7.87
CA CYS A 8 18.13 7.69 7.15
C CYS A 8 18.50 6.42 7.93
N LEU A 9 18.40 6.41 9.27
CA LEU A 9 18.73 5.23 10.08
C LEU A 9 17.66 4.13 9.98
N ILE A 10 16.41 4.49 9.80
CA ILE A 10 15.32 3.51 9.62
C ILE A 10 15.45 2.81 8.27
N ALA A 11 15.90 3.49 7.23
CA ALA A 11 16.14 2.89 5.91
C ALA A 11 17.38 1.97 5.87
N GLY A 12 18.33 2.16 6.78
CA GLY A 12 19.62 1.44 6.79
C GLY A 12 19.62 0.08 7.49
N VAL A 13 18.62 -0.23 8.30
CA VAL A 13 18.65 -1.44 9.17
C VAL A 13 18.14 -2.71 8.49
N VAL A 14 17.49 -2.62 7.33
CA VAL A 14 16.78 -3.76 6.71
C VAL A 14 17.53 -4.36 5.50
N THR A 15 18.72 -3.91 5.17
CA THR A 15 19.50 -4.45 4.03
C THR A 15 20.49 -5.54 4.45
N MET A 16 20.09 -6.51 5.27
CA MET A 16 20.93 -7.71 5.43
C MET A 16 20.65 -8.67 4.26
N PRO A 17 21.67 -9.00 3.43
CA PRO A 17 21.48 -9.96 2.37
C PRO A 17 21.44 -11.36 2.97
N PHE A 18 20.26 -11.96 3.09
CA PHE A 18 20.13 -13.38 3.23
C PHE A 18 20.48 -14.02 1.87
N ALA A 19 21.49 -14.88 1.86
CA ALA A 19 21.89 -15.61 0.66
C ALA A 19 20.74 -16.54 0.23
N SER A 20 20.11 -16.23 -0.89
CA SER A 20 19.07 -17.06 -1.49
C SER A 20 19.62 -17.90 -2.63
N SER A 21 19.14 -19.11 -2.76
CA SER A 21 19.49 -20.05 -3.81
C SER A 21 19.02 -19.55 -5.20
N ALA A 22 19.87 -19.74 -6.20
CA ALA A 22 19.87 -19.06 -7.50
C ALA A 22 18.87 -19.60 -8.55
N ASN A 23 17.69 -20.10 -8.19
CA ASN A 23 16.77 -20.70 -9.17
C ASN A 23 15.33 -20.17 -9.15
N ASP A 24 15.08 -19.00 -8.61
CA ASP A 24 13.72 -18.49 -8.56
C ASP A 24 13.43 -17.50 -9.70
N LEU A 25 12.40 -17.82 -10.47
CA LEU A 25 11.73 -16.89 -11.37
C LEU A 25 11.39 -15.63 -10.59
N SER A 26 11.76 -14.47 -11.12
CA SER A 26 11.42 -13.20 -10.51
C SER A 26 9.90 -13.10 -10.34
N ARG A 27 9.47 -12.86 -9.10
CA ARG A 27 8.06 -12.69 -8.78
C ARG A 27 7.72 -11.21 -8.71
N ASP A 28 6.71 -10.81 -9.46
CA ASP A 28 6.31 -9.42 -9.58
C ASP A 28 5.58 -8.91 -8.34
N THR A 29 6.34 -8.39 -7.37
CA THR A 29 5.82 -7.90 -6.08
C THR A 29 5.01 -6.61 -6.19
N SER A 30 5.00 -5.99 -7.38
CA SER A 30 4.22 -4.78 -7.68
C SER A 30 2.90 -5.07 -8.37
N ASP A 31 2.68 -6.32 -8.81
CA ASP A 31 1.40 -6.77 -9.35
C ASP A 31 0.31 -6.64 -8.28
N PRO A 32 -0.84 -6.02 -8.60
CA PRO A 32 -1.92 -5.82 -7.62
C PRO A 32 -2.49 -7.13 -7.04
N LEU A 33 -2.31 -8.27 -7.73
CA LEU A 33 -2.74 -9.59 -7.25
C LEU A 33 -1.60 -10.43 -6.65
N PHE A 34 -0.43 -9.83 -6.41
CA PHE A 34 0.68 -10.52 -5.77
C PHE A 34 0.32 -10.99 -4.35
N LEU A 35 0.75 -12.18 -4.00
CA LEU A 35 0.72 -12.74 -2.66
C LEU A 35 2.02 -13.50 -2.41
N GLN A 36 2.62 -13.32 -1.25
CA GLN A 36 3.82 -14.06 -0.83
C GLN A 36 3.52 -15.56 -0.78
N GLY A 37 4.51 -16.36 -1.21
CA GLY A 37 4.49 -17.80 -1.02
C GLY A 37 4.82 -18.19 0.41
N LEU A 38 4.86 -19.49 0.66
CA LEU A 38 5.30 -20.05 1.95
C LEU A 38 6.71 -19.55 2.30
N GLU A 39 6.86 -19.00 3.50
CA GLU A 39 8.12 -18.50 4.06
C GLU A 39 8.76 -17.33 3.31
N GLU A 40 8.11 -16.79 2.28
CA GLU A 40 8.60 -15.59 1.62
C GLU A 40 8.36 -14.34 2.46
N VAL A 41 9.37 -13.50 2.50
CA VAL A 41 9.34 -12.19 3.15
C VAL A 41 9.41 -11.11 2.09
N LEU A 42 8.47 -10.17 2.11
CA LEU A 42 8.52 -8.98 1.28
C LEU A 42 8.72 -7.75 2.16
N THR A 43 9.75 -6.98 1.86
CA THR A 43 9.94 -5.65 2.44
C THR A 43 9.70 -4.57 1.37
N LYS A 44 9.09 -3.46 1.78
CA LYS A 44 8.89 -2.30 0.93
C LYS A 44 9.35 -1.07 1.69
N THR A 45 10.23 -0.30 1.07
CA THR A 45 10.66 1.02 1.57
C THR A 45 10.20 2.06 0.57
N SER A 46 9.51 3.08 1.03
CA SER A 46 8.93 4.11 0.17
C SER A 46 9.24 5.51 0.68
N VAL A 47 9.27 6.45 -0.25
CA VAL A 47 9.29 7.88 0.01
C VAL A 47 8.32 8.55 -0.95
N ALA A 48 7.57 9.54 -0.48
CA ALA A 48 6.67 10.33 -1.29
C ALA A 48 6.72 11.80 -0.86
N TYR A 49 6.46 12.70 -1.82
CA TYR A 49 6.47 14.14 -1.62
C TYR A 49 5.25 14.79 -2.30
N TRP A 50 4.56 15.65 -1.60
CA TRP A 50 3.49 16.50 -2.10
C TRP A 50 3.33 17.72 -1.18
N ASP A 51 2.87 18.83 -1.68
CA ASP A 51 2.51 20.06 -0.94
C ASP A 51 3.37 20.31 0.34
N ASN A 52 4.68 20.42 0.16
CA ASN A 52 5.66 20.59 1.26
C ASN A 52 5.65 19.47 2.32
N THR A 53 5.11 18.32 2.00
CA THR A 53 5.07 17.16 2.88
C THR A 53 5.95 16.04 2.32
N LEU A 54 6.84 15.52 3.14
CA LEU A 54 7.64 14.32 2.86
C LEU A 54 7.11 13.17 3.72
N ARG A 55 6.81 12.05 3.09
CA ARG A 55 6.44 10.81 3.79
C ARG A 55 7.46 9.71 3.48
N ALA A 56 8.00 9.08 4.51
CA ALA A 56 8.81 7.89 4.39
C ALA A 56 8.05 6.70 4.98
N GLY A 57 8.09 5.55 4.33
CA GLY A 57 7.33 4.37 4.73
C GLY A 57 8.16 3.10 4.74
N GLN A 58 7.83 2.22 5.67
CA GLN A 58 8.37 0.88 5.77
C GLN A 58 7.24 -0.13 5.93
N SER A 59 7.29 -1.18 5.13
CA SER A 59 6.33 -2.26 5.19
C SER A 59 7.06 -3.60 5.18
N PHE A 60 6.49 -4.54 5.89
CA PHE A 60 6.96 -5.91 6.01
C PHE A 60 5.78 -6.85 5.86
N SER A 61 5.92 -7.91 5.08
CA SER A 61 4.91 -8.95 4.98
C SER A 61 5.53 -10.33 4.82
N TYR A 62 4.84 -11.35 5.34
CA TYR A 62 5.30 -12.73 5.42
C TYR A 62 4.22 -13.68 4.92
N GLY A 63 4.61 -14.58 4.03
CA GLY A 63 3.76 -15.66 3.53
C GLY A 63 3.74 -16.84 4.50
N MET A 64 2.64 -17.05 5.20
CA MET A 64 2.46 -18.19 6.10
C MET A 64 2.18 -19.49 5.36
N ASN A 65 1.56 -19.40 4.21
CA ASN A 65 1.34 -20.51 3.27
C ASN A 65 0.97 -19.95 1.88
N SER A 66 0.64 -20.82 0.93
CA SER A 66 0.28 -20.41 -0.44
C SER A 66 -1.00 -19.58 -0.57
N ARG A 67 -1.74 -19.39 0.52
CA ARG A 67 -3.01 -18.63 0.54
C ARG A 67 -3.08 -17.55 1.61
N LEU A 68 -2.18 -17.55 2.58
CA LEU A 68 -2.23 -16.64 3.72
C LEU A 68 -0.95 -15.84 3.86
N SER A 69 -1.08 -14.54 3.86
CA SER A 69 0.01 -13.60 4.15
C SER A 69 -0.43 -12.64 5.26
N ILE A 70 0.52 -12.29 6.11
CA ILE A 70 0.37 -11.27 7.16
C ILE A 70 1.38 -10.17 6.92
N GLY A 71 1.07 -8.96 7.37
CA GLY A 71 1.99 -7.85 7.20
C GLY A 71 1.74 -6.71 8.17
N ALA A 72 2.73 -5.83 8.23
CA ALA A 72 2.63 -4.58 8.96
C ALA A 72 3.27 -3.45 8.13
N ASN A 73 2.75 -2.25 8.27
CA ASN A 73 3.35 -1.06 7.70
C ASN A 73 3.27 0.13 8.66
N VAL A 74 4.20 1.06 8.50
CA VAL A 74 4.24 2.33 9.22
C VAL A 74 4.87 3.39 8.32
N HIS A 75 4.41 4.62 8.47
CA HIS A 75 4.97 5.76 7.77
C HIS A 75 5.35 6.85 8.77
N TYR A 76 6.34 7.65 8.41
CA TYR A 76 6.65 8.91 9.07
C TYR A 76 6.40 10.05 8.08
N GLN A 77 5.69 11.08 8.53
CA GLN A 77 5.41 12.28 7.76
C GLN A 77 6.12 13.47 8.38
N HIS A 78 6.71 14.31 7.52
CA HIS A 78 7.29 15.58 7.89
C HIS A 78 6.72 16.68 6.99
N HIS A 79 6.15 17.71 7.60
CA HIS A 79 5.64 18.87 6.89
C HIS A 79 6.61 20.05 7.06
N PHE A 80 7.18 20.56 5.94
CA PHE A 80 8.26 21.55 5.99
C PHE A 80 7.83 22.92 6.49
N ASN A 81 6.55 23.26 6.38
CA ASN A 81 5.98 24.56 6.73
C ASN A 81 5.01 24.51 7.93
N GLY A 82 4.96 23.40 8.66
CA GLY A 82 4.01 23.20 9.75
C GLY A 82 4.55 22.31 10.87
N ASP A 83 3.74 22.13 11.90
CA ASP A 83 4.05 21.30 13.07
C ASP A 83 3.47 19.89 12.98
N GLU A 84 3.07 19.43 11.79
CA GLU A 84 2.39 18.14 11.57
C GLU A 84 3.36 16.98 11.31
N ASP A 85 4.38 16.88 12.15
CA ASP A 85 5.34 15.78 12.07
C ASP A 85 4.88 14.59 12.89
N GLY A 86 5.00 13.38 12.35
CA GLY A 86 4.71 12.19 13.15
C GLY A 86 4.58 10.88 12.40
N PHE A 87 4.39 9.83 13.18
CA PHE A 87 4.14 8.50 12.66
C PHE A 87 2.66 8.30 12.31
N SER A 88 2.41 7.55 11.24
CA SER A 88 1.08 6.99 10.98
C SER A 88 0.68 6.02 12.09
N ALA A 89 -0.57 5.65 12.14
CA ALA A 89 -0.97 4.42 12.79
C ALA A 89 -0.20 3.24 12.18
N VAL A 90 0.22 2.29 13.02
CA VAL A 90 0.81 1.03 12.55
C VAL A 90 -0.32 0.17 12.00
N ASP A 91 -0.23 -0.17 10.73
CA ASP A 91 -1.23 -1.00 10.03
C ASP A 91 -0.82 -2.47 10.06
N PHE A 92 -1.66 -3.32 10.59
CA PHE A 92 -1.52 -4.77 10.58
C PHE A 92 -2.57 -5.37 9.65
N GLY A 93 -2.13 -6.12 8.65
CA GLY A 93 -2.98 -6.69 7.63
C GLY A 93 -2.83 -8.19 7.47
N VAL A 94 -3.92 -8.81 7.08
CA VAL A 94 -4.00 -10.22 6.70
C VAL A 94 -4.63 -10.30 5.32
N ILE A 95 -4.03 -11.07 4.43
CA ILE A 95 -4.56 -11.39 3.11
C ILE A 95 -4.78 -12.88 3.04
N TYR A 96 -6.01 -13.30 2.81
CA TYR A 96 -6.36 -14.70 2.58
C TYR A 96 -6.84 -14.90 1.14
N ARG A 97 -6.11 -15.69 0.35
CA ARG A 97 -6.47 -16.04 -1.03
C ARG A 97 -7.55 -17.09 -1.06
N MET A 98 -8.77 -16.69 -1.37
CA MET A 98 -9.94 -17.57 -1.46
C MET A 98 -9.89 -18.40 -2.75
N ALA A 99 -9.53 -17.80 -3.88
CA ALA A 99 -9.36 -18.48 -5.16
C ALA A 99 -8.02 -18.09 -5.80
N LYS A 100 -7.31 -19.05 -6.37
CA LYS A 100 -6.06 -18.89 -7.13
C LYS A 100 -6.23 -19.42 -8.55
N PRO A 101 -5.32 -19.08 -9.49
CA PRO A 101 -5.35 -19.66 -10.84
C PRO A 101 -5.37 -21.19 -10.77
N GLY A 102 -6.28 -21.80 -11.52
CA GLY A 102 -6.49 -23.26 -11.55
C GLY A 102 -7.54 -23.78 -10.56
N ASP A 103 -7.97 -23.02 -9.56
CA ASP A 103 -9.07 -23.41 -8.67
C ASP A 103 -10.45 -23.32 -9.38
N THR A 104 -10.57 -22.45 -10.38
CA THR A 104 -11.78 -22.22 -11.16
C THR A 104 -11.47 -22.20 -12.65
N GLU A 105 -12.44 -22.55 -13.49
CA GLU A 105 -12.31 -22.49 -14.96
C GLU A 105 -12.00 -21.06 -15.45
N SER A 106 -12.49 -20.05 -14.75
CA SER A 106 -12.28 -18.64 -15.09
C SER A 106 -10.87 -18.14 -14.78
N ASN A 107 -10.04 -18.89 -14.03
CA ASN A 107 -8.75 -18.44 -13.49
C ASN A 107 -8.85 -17.10 -12.73
N LEU A 108 -9.99 -16.85 -12.11
CA LEU A 108 -10.20 -15.68 -11.28
C LEU A 108 -9.42 -15.83 -9.97
N ILE A 109 -8.70 -14.77 -9.60
CA ILE A 109 -8.06 -14.65 -8.31
C ILE A 109 -8.99 -13.84 -7.41
N SER A 110 -9.18 -14.28 -6.17
CA SER A 110 -9.93 -13.51 -5.17
C SER A 110 -9.28 -13.64 -3.79
N ASP A 111 -9.18 -12.51 -3.11
CA ASP A 111 -8.58 -12.40 -1.78
C ASP A 111 -9.54 -11.70 -0.82
N LEU A 112 -9.59 -12.19 0.41
CA LEU A 112 -10.15 -11.50 1.56
C LEU A 112 -9.04 -10.67 2.22
N LEU A 113 -9.31 -9.41 2.48
CA LEU A 113 -8.42 -8.46 3.15
C LEU A 113 -9.01 -8.12 4.50
N LEU A 114 -8.25 -8.27 5.56
CA LEU A 114 -8.63 -7.89 6.90
C LEU A 114 -7.47 -7.15 7.55
N GLY A 115 -7.76 -6.17 8.39
CA GLY A 115 -6.70 -5.54 9.15
C GLY A 115 -7.20 -4.49 10.12
N PHE A 116 -6.23 -3.97 10.85
CA PHE A 116 -6.45 -2.91 11.81
C PHE A 116 -5.22 -2.02 11.89
N LYS A 117 -5.46 -0.74 12.16
CA LYS A 117 -4.44 0.26 12.44
C LYS A 117 -4.51 0.61 13.91
N VAL A 118 -3.36 0.73 14.55
CA VAL A 118 -3.22 1.14 15.94
C VAL A 118 -2.55 2.49 15.98
N GLY A 119 -3.17 3.42 16.67
CA GLY A 119 -2.90 4.84 16.74
C GLY A 119 -1.49 5.32 16.45
N GLY A 120 -1.40 6.42 15.75
CA GLY A 120 -0.19 7.12 15.39
C GLY A 120 0.03 8.38 16.24
N SER A 121 0.79 9.31 15.69
CA SER A 121 1.11 10.58 16.32
C SER A 121 -0.11 11.52 16.35
N SER A 122 -0.47 12.03 17.52
CA SER A 122 -1.57 12.99 17.70
C SER A 122 -1.34 14.36 17.04
N HIS A 123 -0.12 14.63 16.59
CA HIS A 123 0.24 15.89 15.93
C HIS A 123 -0.09 15.88 14.43
N VAL A 124 -0.31 14.71 13.83
CA VAL A 124 -0.65 14.60 12.42
C VAL A 124 -2.17 14.67 12.26
N ARG A 125 -2.65 15.74 11.64
CA ARG A 125 -4.08 16.01 11.46
C ARG A 125 -4.63 15.45 10.14
N THR A 126 -3.78 14.85 9.30
CA THR A 126 -4.25 14.24 8.05
C THR A 126 -5.27 13.14 8.38
N PRO A 127 -6.50 13.24 7.88
CA PRO A 127 -7.55 12.26 8.16
C PRO A 127 -7.08 10.84 7.86
N TYR A 128 -7.39 9.89 8.75
CA TYR A 128 -7.07 8.46 8.64
C TYR A 128 -5.59 8.08 8.65
N TYR A 129 -4.68 9.03 8.75
CA TYR A 129 -3.25 8.74 8.75
C TYR A 129 -2.79 8.19 10.11
N ALA A 130 -3.17 8.84 11.19
CA ALA A 130 -2.79 8.48 12.55
C ALA A 130 -3.91 7.79 13.35
N ASP A 131 -5.12 7.72 12.81
CA ASP A 131 -6.29 7.21 13.52
C ASP A 131 -6.32 5.67 13.57
N SER A 132 -6.78 5.15 14.69
CA SER A 132 -7.07 3.72 14.82
C SER A 132 -8.24 3.35 13.93
N THR A 133 -8.06 2.31 13.11
CA THR A 133 -9.03 1.94 12.07
C THR A 133 -9.10 0.42 11.95
N TYR A 134 -10.28 -0.14 11.78
CA TYR A 134 -10.44 -1.50 11.28
C TYR A 134 -10.83 -1.48 9.82
N TYR A 135 -10.41 -2.48 9.05
CA TYR A 135 -10.87 -2.62 7.69
C TYR A 135 -11.12 -4.07 7.30
N ALA A 136 -12.06 -4.24 6.39
CA ALA A 136 -12.31 -5.48 5.70
C ALA A 136 -12.55 -5.20 4.21
N GLY A 137 -12.11 -6.10 3.36
CA GLY A 137 -12.25 -5.89 1.92
C GLY A 137 -12.12 -7.16 1.12
N LEU A 138 -12.42 -7.03 -0.16
CA LEU A 138 -12.25 -8.04 -1.17
C LEU A 138 -11.38 -7.48 -2.29
N ARG A 139 -10.44 -8.28 -2.75
CA ARG A 139 -9.66 -8.01 -3.95
C ARG A 139 -9.91 -9.16 -4.92
N PHE A 140 -10.16 -8.83 -6.17
CA PHE A 140 -10.38 -9.80 -7.22
C PHE A 140 -9.77 -9.33 -8.53
N GLY A 141 -9.47 -10.28 -9.38
CA GLY A 141 -8.89 -9.97 -10.69
C GLY A 141 -8.42 -11.19 -11.45
N ARG A 142 -7.74 -10.92 -12.53
CA ARG A 142 -7.21 -11.97 -13.41
C ARG A 142 -5.86 -11.54 -13.97
N GLN A 143 -4.97 -12.51 -14.08
CA GLN A 143 -3.65 -12.36 -14.70
C GLN A 143 -3.62 -13.08 -16.05
N TRP A 144 -3.05 -12.41 -17.04
CA TRP A 144 -2.68 -12.94 -18.36
C TRP A 144 -1.17 -12.77 -18.55
N ALA A 145 -0.64 -13.31 -19.61
CA ALA A 145 0.79 -13.24 -19.94
C ALA A 145 1.28 -11.79 -20.22
N GLY A 146 1.25 -10.90 -19.30
CA GLY A 146 1.73 -9.51 -19.45
C GLY A 146 0.68 -8.46 -19.11
N LEU A 147 -0.51 -8.87 -18.68
CA LEU A 147 -1.58 -7.97 -18.21
C LEU A 147 -2.21 -8.54 -16.95
N THR A 148 -2.35 -7.72 -15.93
CA THR A 148 -3.18 -7.97 -14.75
C THR A 148 -4.28 -6.91 -14.69
N LEU A 149 -5.51 -7.35 -14.54
CA LEU A 149 -6.63 -6.49 -14.15
C LEU A 149 -7.09 -6.90 -12.76
N ALA A 150 -7.20 -5.94 -11.87
CA ALA A 150 -7.63 -6.14 -10.51
C ALA A 150 -8.62 -5.07 -10.07
N ALA A 151 -9.43 -5.39 -9.07
CA ALA A 151 -10.22 -4.42 -8.36
C ALA A 151 -10.25 -4.78 -6.87
N THR A 152 -10.16 -3.75 -6.02
CA THR A 152 -10.23 -3.87 -4.57
C THR A 152 -11.40 -3.05 -4.07
N ILE A 153 -12.24 -3.65 -3.22
CA ILE A 153 -13.26 -2.95 -2.45
C ILE A 153 -12.89 -3.12 -0.98
N LYS A 154 -12.80 -2.03 -0.24
CA LYS A 154 -12.41 -2.05 1.17
C LYS A 154 -13.30 -1.10 1.96
N SER A 155 -13.93 -1.61 3.01
CA SER A 155 -14.65 -0.82 4.00
C SER A 155 -13.74 -0.55 5.19
N ASN A 156 -13.71 0.69 5.65
CA ASN A 156 -12.86 1.17 6.73
C ASN A 156 -13.74 1.82 7.81
N TRP A 157 -13.45 1.49 9.06
CA TRP A 157 -14.14 2.04 10.24
C TRP A 157 -13.11 2.68 11.16
N VAL A 158 -13.17 4.00 11.29
CA VAL A 158 -12.26 4.77 12.13
C VAL A 158 -12.83 4.83 13.54
N PHE A 159 -12.02 4.40 14.50
CA PHE A 159 -12.32 4.43 15.94
C PHE A 159 -11.55 5.57 16.60
N ASP A 160 -11.85 6.79 16.22
CA ASP A 160 -11.50 7.91 17.07
C ASP A 160 -12.67 8.15 18.01
N ASP A 161 -12.40 8.38 19.29
CA ASP A 161 -13.37 8.39 20.40
C ASP A 161 -14.62 9.26 20.18
N LEU A 162 -14.62 10.12 19.19
CA LEU A 162 -15.67 11.11 18.97
C LEU A 162 -16.22 11.19 17.54
N ARG A 163 -15.51 10.73 16.51
CA ARG A 163 -15.89 11.02 15.12
C ARG A 163 -16.75 9.94 14.46
N GLY A 164 -16.48 8.68 14.71
CA GLY A 164 -17.28 7.56 14.20
C GLY A 164 -17.38 7.53 12.67
N ILE A 165 -16.27 7.81 11.98
CA ILE A 165 -16.22 7.92 10.53
C ILE A 165 -16.05 6.53 9.92
N SER A 166 -16.76 6.27 8.84
CA SER A 166 -16.57 5.09 8.02
C SER A 166 -16.61 5.45 6.54
N PHE A 167 -15.87 4.71 5.74
CA PHE A 167 -15.81 4.94 4.30
C PHE A 167 -15.52 3.65 3.53
N ILE A 168 -15.89 3.65 2.26
CA ILE A 168 -15.62 2.57 1.33
C ILE A 168 -14.65 3.10 0.27
N ASP A 169 -13.56 2.35 0.06
CA ASP A 169 -12.63 2.54 -1.04
C ASP A 169 -12.94 1.53 -2.15
N PHE A 170 -12.99 1.97 -3.38
CA PHE A 170 -13.02 1.13 -4.58
C PHE A 170 -11.83 1.48 -5.47
N THR A 171 -10.97 0.49 -5.76
CA THR A 171 -9.74 0.70 -6.52
C THR A 171 -9.63 -0.32 -7.64
N PRO A 172 -10.05 0.00 -8.87
CA PRO A 172 -9.68 -0.74 -10.06
C PRO A 172 -8.25 -0.41 -10.49
N GLU A 173 -7.51 -1.42 -10.94
CA GLU A 173 -6.12 -1.31 -11.38
C GLU A 173 -5.88 -2.15 -12.64
N ALA A 174 -5.09 -1.59 -13.57
CA ALA A 174 -4.50 -2.29 -14.69
C ALA A 174 -2.98 -2.25 -14.55
N TYR A 175 -2.33 -3.39 -14.76
CA TYR A 175 -0.90 -3.53 -14.63
C TYR A 175 -0.35 -4.38 -15.77
N PHE A 176 0.61 -3.87 -16.53
CA PHE A 176 1.05 -4.53 -17.75
C PHE A 176 2.55 -4.42 -18.00
N ARG A 177 3.07 -5.43 -18.66
CA ARG A 177 4.46 -5.51 -19.08
C ARG A 177 4.67 -4.69 -20.34
N ILE A 178 5.57 -3.70 -20.27
CA ILE A 178 5.95 -2.86 -21.42
C ILE A 178 7.28 -3.27 -22.05
N ALA A 179 8.15 -3.93 -21.28
CA ALA A 179 9.42 -4.51 -21.72
C ALA A 179 9.79 -5.69 -20.79
N PRO A 180 10.82 -6.49 -21.08
CA PRO A 180 11.19 -7.65 -20.23
C PRO A 180 11.28 -7.33 -18.75
N ASP A 181 11.95 -6.22 -18.39
CA ASP A 181 12.20 -5.81 -17.00
C ASP A 181 11.37 -4.60 -16.58
N TRP A 182 10.43 -4.16 -17.42
CA TRP A 182 9.62 -2.98 -17.15
C TRP A 182 8.14 -3.28 -17.13
N ARG A 183 7.46 -2.71 -16.14
CA ARG A 183 6.00 -2.77 -15.96
C ARG A 183 5.46 -1.36 -15.81
N PHE A 184 4.23 -1.18 -16.21
CA PHE A 184 3.46 0.02 -15.97
C PHE A 184 2.15 -0.36 -15.29
N GLY A 185 1.76 0.39 -14.29
CA GLY A 185 0.48 0.26 -13.61
C GLY A 185 -0.28 1.57 -13.62
N ALA A 186 -1.58 1.48 -13.77
CA ALA A 186 -2.49 2.58 -13.58
C ALA A 186 -3.71 2.11 -12.81
N GLY A 187 -4.21 2.93 -11.92
CA GLY A 187 -5.39 2.65 -11.12
C GLY A 187 -6.11 3.92 -10.74
N PHE A 188 -7.32 3.76 -10.28
CA PHE A 188 -8.15 4.86 -9.82
C PHE A 188 -8.78 4.46 -8.49
N THR A 189 -8.73 5.33 -7.49
CA THR A 189 -9.39 5.08 -6.22
C THR A 189 -10.52 6.08 -6.02
N VAL A 190 -11.71 5.54 -5.74
CA VAL A 190 -12.85 6.33 -5.26
C VAL A 190 -13.07 5.97 -3.81
N ARG A 191 -13.00 6.97 -2.94
CA ARG A 191 -13.40 6.88 -1.55
C ARG A 191 -14.74 7.55 -1.36
N LYS A 192 -15.68 6.87 -0.74
CA LYS A 192 -16.97 7.41 -0.37
C LYS A 192 -17.22 7.24 1.12
N ALA A 193 -17.47 8.36 1.79
CA ALA A 193 -17.84 8.35 3.20
C ALA A 193 -19.22 7.69 3.37
N THR A 194 -19.32 6.73 4.28
CA THR A 194 -20.59 6.08 4.63
C THR A 194 -21.18 6.64 5.94
N SER A 195 -20.37 7.37 6.70
CA SER A 195 -20.83 8.19 7.82
C SER A 195 -20.09 9.52 7.81
N LYS A 196 -20.79 10.59 8.22
CA LYS A 196 -20.21 11.92 8.33
C LYS A 196 -19.58 12.11 9.70
N ASP A 197 -18.49 12.89 9.73
CA ASP A 197 -17.94 13.40 10.98
C ASP A 197 -19.02 14.17 11.74
N ARG A 198 -19.30 13.77 12.96
CA ARG A 198 -20.36 14.37 13.81
C ARG A 198 -20.06 15.84 14.19
N PHE A 199 -18.81 16.26 14.14
CA PHE A 199 -18.38 17.59 14.56
C PHE A 199 -18.21 18.56 13.40
N THR A 200 -17.68 18.10 12.26
CA THR A 200 -17.35 18.98 11.14
C THR A 200 -18.34 18.91 10.01
N ASN A 201 -19.20 17.88 9.97
CA ASN A 201 -20.10 17.56 8.85
C ASN A 201 -19.36 17.46 7.49
N HIS A 202 -18.05 17.20 7.52
CA HIS A 202 -17.24 17.03 6.33
C HIS A 202 -17.52 15.67 5.67
N ASP A 203 -17.69 15.69 4.37
CA ASP A 203 -17.63 14.50 3.54
C ASP A 203 -16.15 14.23 3.23
N TYR A 204 -15.68 13.06 3.61
CA TYR A 204 -14.31 12.61 3.29
C TYR A 204 -14.32 11.80 1.98
N ASP A 205 -15.10 12.26 1.03
CA ASP A 205 -15.06 11.73 -0.33
C ASP A 205 -13.73 12.14 -0.98
N GLN A 206 -13.08 11.24 -1.66
CA GLN A 206 -11.81 11.51 -2.30
C GLN A 206 -11.67 10.65 -3.56
N GLU A 207 -10.98 11.18 -4.56
CA GLU A 207 -10.74 10.49 -5.82
C GLU A 207 -9.27 10.65 -6.22
N TRP A 208 -8.58 9.53 -6.51
CA TRP A 208 -7.18 9.54 -6.91
C TRP A 208 -6.97 8.77 -8.20
N LEU A 209 -6.13 9.32 -9.07
CA LEU A 209 -5.50 8.59 -10.16
C LEU A 209 -4.10 8.15 -9.70
N HIS A 210 -3.80 6.87 -9.84
CA HIS A 210 -2.51 6.30 -9.49
C HIS A 210 -1.79 5.81 -10.74
N THR A 211 -0.52 6.16 -10.88
CA THR A 211 0.32 5.60 -11.93
C THR A 211 1.65 5.13 -11.34
N LYS A 212 2.17 4.02 -11.84
CA LYS A 212 3.47 3.49 -11.40
C LYS A 212 4.27 2.94 -12.57
N LEU A 213 5.56 3.22 -12.57
CA LEU A 213 6.54 2.60 -13.45
C LEU A 213 7.46 1.73 -12.59
N VAL A 214 7.60 0.48 -12.96
CA VAL A 214 8.35 -0.53 -12.20
C VAL A 214 9.49 -1.05 -13.05
N ARG A 215 10.68 -1.07 -12.49
CA ARG A 215 11.84 -1.77 -13.04
C ARG A 215 12.22 -2.92 -12.14
N GLU A 216 12.31 -4.10 -12.71
CA GLU A 216 12.65 -5.33 -12.04
C GLU A 216 14.14 -5.65 -12.20
N TYR A 217 14.78 -6.06 -11.11
CA TYR A 217 16.15 -6.53 -11.11
C TYR A 217 16.30 -7.68 -10.09
N GLY A 218 16.24 -8.92 -10.58
CA GLY A 218 16.23 -10.10 -9.73
C GLY A 218 15.04 -10.10 -8.75
N ARG A 219 15.32 -10.13 -7.45
CA ARG A 219 14.31 -10.10 -6.39
C ARG A 219 13.98 -8.68 -5.91
N THR A 220 14.57 -7.67 -6.54
CA THR A 220 14.36 -6.26 -6.18
C THR A 220 13.58 -5.57 -7.28
N GLN A 221 12.62 -4.76 -6.87
CA GLN A 221 11.87 -3.88 -7.78
C GLN A 221 12.03 -2.43 -7.35
N TYR A 222 12.32 -1.57 -8.32
CA TYR A 222 12.37 -0.12 -8.17
C TYR A 222 11.12 0.46 -8.81
N ILE A 223 10.39 1.27 -8.06
CA ILE A 223 9.09 1.78 -8.44
C ILE A 223 9.11 3.30 -8.32
N GLY A 224 8.81 3.99 -9.40
CA GLY A 224 8.40 5.39 -9.37
C GLY A 224 6.90 5.47 -9.49
N HIS A 225 6.24 6.32 -8.72
CA HIS A 225 4.80 6.52 -8.84
C HIS A 225 4.45 8.01 -8.80
N ILE A 226 3.33 8.30 -9.44
CA ILE A 226 2.69 9.63 -9.44
C ILE A 226 1.22 9.38 -9.14
N ASP A 227 0.73 10.06 -8.10
CA ASP A 227 -0.66 10.05 -7.72
C ASP A 227 -1.22 11.47 -7.84
N TYR A 228 -2.44 11.57 -8.33
CA TYR A 228 -3.16 12.83 -8.47
C TYR A 228 -4.48 12.76 -7.73
N GLU A 229 -4.71 13.68 -6.81
CA GLU A 229 -5.95 13.82 -6.06
C GLU A 229 -6.83 14.89 -6.72
N PHE A 230 -8.04 14.50 -7.12
CA PHE A 230 -8.92 15.39 -7.91
C PHE A 230 -9.57 16.51 -7.10
N GLU A 231 -9.79 16.31 -5.80
CA GLU A 231 -10.47 17.32 -4.97
C GLU A 231 -9.53 18.44 -4.51
N SER A 232 -8.30 18.09 -4.16
CA SER A 232 -7.28 19.05 -3.71
C SER A 232 -6.40 19.59 -4.82
N ASP A 233 -6.49 19.03 -6.05
CA ASP A 233 -5.55 19.27 -7.15
C ASP A 233 -4.10 18.93 -6.80
N ASP A 234 -3.89 18.02 -5.84
CA ASP A 234 -2.56 17.66 -5.36
C ASP A 234 -1.91 16.58 -6.23
N ILE A 235 -0.64 16.79 -6.55
CA ILE A 235 0.20 15.80 -7.20
C ILE A 235 1.20 15.28 -6.18
N GLN A 236 1.20 13.97 -5.97
CA GLN A 236 2.17 13.28 -5.17
C GLN A 236 3.16 12.53 -6.06
N PHE A 237 4.44 12.72 -5.82
CA PHE A 237 5.52 11.96 -6.44
C PHE A 237 6.13 11.02 -5.43
N GLY A 238 6.41 9.80 -5.83
CA GLY A 238 7.02 8.86 -4.91
C GLY A 238 7.94 7.85 -5.57
N ALA A 239 8.77 7.25 -4.73
CA ALA A 239 9.62 6.14 -5.09
C ALA A 239 9.51 5.04 -4.03
N GLN A 240 9.63 3.79 -4.47
CA GLN A 240 9.55 2.63 -3.60
C GLN A 240 10.54 1.56 -4.07
N ILE A 241 11.10 0.83 -3.12
CA ILE A 241 11.93 -0.35 -3.36
C ILE A 241 11.24 -1.53 -2.68
N ASN A 242 10.98 -2.57 -3.46
CA ASN A 242 10.50 -3.85 -2.97
C ASN A 242 11.63 -4.88 -3.01
N ILE A 243 11.81 -5.65 -1.95
CA ILE A 243 12.78 -6.75 -1.89
C ILE A 243 12.05 -8.00 -1.40
N LEU A 244 12.10 -9.06 -2.20
CA LEU A 244 11.53 -10.37 -1.86
C LEU A 244 12.68 -11.31 -1.40
N PHE A 245 12.53 -11.88 -0.22
CA PHE A 245 13.48 -12.83 0.37
C PHE A 245 12.94 -14.25 0.39
#